data_c1006d6dd11997b82941a1c5dd1dca00
#
_entry.id   c1006d6dd11997b82941a1c5dd1dca00
#
_cell.length_a   1.000
_cell.length_b   1.000
_cell.length_c   1.000
_cell.angle_alpha   90.00
_cell.angle_beta   90.00
_cell.angle_gamma   90.00
#
_symmetry.space_group_name_H-M   'P 1'
#
loop_
_entity.id
_entity.type
_entity.pdbx_description
1 polymer ?
#
loop_
_entity_poly.entity_id
_entity_poly.type
_entity_poly.pdbx_seq_one_letter_code
_entity_poly.pdbx_strand_id
1 'polypeptide(L)'
;MGKYTLTIQEIISNNVNLFDFDYSFYNESYKKGFEKKFLDRFLFDEIGAETVARFKHNLRTMLNEIMPYYKHLYETTIYEYNPILNYDLQEVIIRDVSNEQEEEGTITDSNKNYDTPINFNGNYKNSPSNINDNENTNNITRKGLVSELHKRNTKGNIGVMTTQDLIMKERAIIINIDKLILDELNILFMGVY
;
A
#
# COMPACT_ATOMS: atom_id res chain seq x y z
N MET A 1 -49.76 20.74 -14.07
CA MET A 1 -48.63 20.98 -14.99
C MET A 1 -48.56 22.45 -15.29
N GLY A 2 -47.47 23.08 -14.97
CA GLY A 2 -47.24 24.49 -15.31
C GLY A 2 -47.15 24.65 -16.83
N LYS A 3 -47.81 25.64 -17.39
CA LYS A 3 -47.89 25.88 -18.83
C LYS A 3 -46.53 26.26 -19.48
N TYR A 4 -45.47 26.38 -18.70
CA TYR A 4 -44.16 26.90 -19.11
C TYR A 4 -42.99 26.02 -18.73
N THR A 5 -43.23 24.84 -18.13
CA THR A 5 -42.19 23.90 -17.71
C THR A 5 -42.15 22.69 -18.63
N LEU A 6 -40.97 22.22 -18.96
CA LEU A 6 -40.74 21.04 -19.80
C LEU A 6 -40.28 19.88 -18.96
N THR A 7 -40.75 18.68 -19.24
CA THR A 7 -40.24 17.44 -18.66
C THR A 7 -39.05 16.92 -19.45
N ILE A 8 -38.20 16.09 -18.82
CA ILE A 8 -37.11 15.45 -19.52
C ILE A 8 -37.61 14.59 -20.70
N GLN A 9 -38.79 13.94 -20.55
CA GLN A 9 -39.43 13.17 -21.63
C GLN A 9 -39.73 14.03 -22.86
N GLU A 10 -40.25 15.22 -22.67
CA GLU A 10 -40.56 16.17 -23.76
C GLU A 10 -39.29 16.66 -24.46
N ILE A 11 -38.22 16.90 -23.68
CA ILE A 11 -36.91 17.33 -24.20
C ILE A 11 -36.32 16.25 -25.09
N ILE A 12 -36.34 14.98 -24.63
CA ILE A 12 -35.83 13.83 -25.39
C ILE A 12 -36.68 13.61 -26.65
N SER A 13 -38.01 13.73 -26.56
CA SER A 13 -38.92 13.58 -27.70
C SER A 13 -38.64 14.60 -28.82
N ASN A 14 -38.12 15.76 -28.46
CA ASN A 14 -37.67 16.80 -29.39
C ASN A 14 -36.24 16.57 -29.92
N ASN A 15 -35.65 15.37 -29.72
CA ASN A 15 -34.32 15.00 -30.14
C ASN A 15 -33.18 15.90 -29.57
N VAL A 16 -33.40 16.49 -28.42
CA VAL A 16 -32.42 17.31 -27.74
C VAL A 16 -31.56 16.42 -26.83
N ASN A 17 -30.25 16.32 -27.11
CA ASN A 17 -29.32 15.64 -26.23
C ASN A 17 -29.03 16.56 -25.04
N LEU A 18 -29.24 16.04 -23.82
CA LEU A 18 -28.95 16.76 -22.55
C LEU A 18 -27.46 16.79 -22.21
N PHE A 19 -26.73 15.80 -22.64
CA PHE A 19 -25.28 15.62 -22.35
C PHE A 19 -24.40 15.92 -23.56
N ASP A 20 -24.70 16.98 -24.32
CA ASP A 20 -23.91 17.43 -25.47
C ASP A 20 -22.72 18.34 -25.09
N PHE A 21 -22.32 18.29 -23.85
CA PHE A 21 -21.19 19.03 -23.30
C PHE A 21 -20.15 18.08 -22.70
N ASP A 22 -18.92 18.56 -22.62
CA ASP A 22 -17.85 17.81 -21.99
C ASP A 22 -17.83 18.02 -20.47
N TYR A 23 -17.73 16.92 -19.73
CA TYR A 23 -17.56 16.91 -18.28
C TYR A 23 -16.73 15.69 -17.86
N SER A 24 -15.92 15.87 -16.85
CA SER A 24 -15.14 14.79 -16.24
C SER A 24 -16.06 13.87 -15.45
N PHE A 25 -15.94 12.56 -15.63
CA PHE A 25 -16.68 11.58 -14.84
C PHE A 25 -15.72 10.74 -14.01
N TYR A 26 -16.17 10.21 -12.86
CA TYR A 26 -15.31 9.44 -11.97
C TYR A 26 -14.78 8.15 -12.62
N ASN A 27 -15.54 7.56 -13.55
CA ASN A 27 -15.11 6.43 -14.37
C ASN A 27 -15.69 6.55 -15.77
N GLU A 28 -14.86 6.87 -16.75
CA GLU A 28 -15.30 7.14 -18.14
C GLU A 28 -16.02 5.96 -18.80
N SER A 29 -15.70 4.72 -18.43
CA SER A 29 -16.39 3.55 -18.96
C SER A 29 -17.84 3.44 -18.49
N TYR A 30 -18.17 4.03 -17.34
CA TYR A 30 -19.52 4.04 -16.74
C TYR A 30 -20.34 5.27 -17.11
N LYS A 31 -19.75 6.28 -17.71
CA LYS A 31 -20.40 7.57 -18.06
C LYS A 31 -21.73 7.39 -18.77
N LYS A 32 -21.75 6.59 -19.84
CA LYS A 32 -22.99 6.31 -20.60
C LYS A 32 -24.05 5.60 -19.77
N GLY A 33 -23.64 4.70 -18.88
CA GLY A 33 -24.55 4.03 -17.96
C GLY A 33 -25.17 4.97 -16.96
N PHE A 34 -24.40 5.92 -16.45
CA PHE A 34 -24.87 6.97 -15.56
C PHE A 34 -25.85 7.92 -16.25
N GLU A 35 -25.51 8.39 -17.46
CA GLU A 35 -26.40 9.24 -18.27
C GLU A 35 -27.77 8.58 -18.48
N LYS A 36 -27.77 7.27 -18.78
CA LYS A 36 -29.03 6.52 -18.89
C LYS A 36 -29.79 6.47 -17.56
N LYS A 37 -29.12 6.19 -16.44
CA LYS A 37 -29.75 6.18 -15.11
C LYS A 37 -30.33 7.54 -14.75
N PHE A 38 -29.65 8.63 -15.13
CA PHE A 38 -30.15 9.99 -14.95
C PHE A 38 -31.44 10.21 -15.73
N LEU A 39 -31.44 9.87 -17.02
CA LEU A 39 -32.63 10.01 -17.86
C LEU A 39 -33.81 9.15 -17.36
N ASP A 40 -33.54 7.92 -16.95
CA ASP A 40 -34.56 7.00 -16.43
C ASP A 40 -35.15 7.51 -15.09
N ARG A 41 -34.31 8.09 -14.22
CA ARG A 41 -34.76 8.58 -12.92
C ARG A 41 -35.63 9.83 -13.01
N PHE A 42 -35.21 10.80 -13.83
CA PHE A 42 -35.81 12.11 -13.94
C PHE A 42 -36.74 12.25 -15.16
N LEU A 43 -37.12 11.13 -15.79
CA LEU A 43 -37.84 11.13 -17.07
C LEU A 43 -39.12 12.00 -17.05
N PHE A 44 -39.85 11.96 -15.95
CA PHE A 44 -41.14 12.67 -15.79
C PHE A 44 -41.00 13.95 -14.95
N ASP A 45 -39.79 14.27 -14.50
CA ASP A 45 -39.57 15.46 -13.70
C ASP A 45 -39.48 16.70 -14.57
N GLU A 46 -40.00 17.80 -14.07
CA GLU A 46 -39.99 19.10 -14.74
C GLU A 46 -38.63 19.80 -14.45
N ILE A 47 -38.02 20.39 -15.48
CA ILE A 47 -36.77 21.12 -15.31
C ILE A 47 -36.99 22.41 -14.50
N GLY A 48 -36.10 22.67 -13.52
CA GLY A 48 -36.11 23.86 -12.67
C GLY A 48 -35.57 25.13 -13.34
N ALA A 49 -35.53 25.17 -14.68
CA ALA A 49 -34.98 26.28 -15.44
C ALA A 49 -35.99 26.73 -16.53
N GLU A 50 -36.00 28.02 -16.85
CA GLU A 50 -36.89 28.60 -17.86
C GLU A 50 -36.65 28.08 -19.28
N THR A 51 -35.42 27.67 -19.57
CA THR A 51 -35.03 27.17 -20.89
C THR A 51 -34.15 25.95 -20.78
N VAL A 52 -34.22 25.06 -21.78
CA VAL A 52 -33.38 23.86 -21.88
C VAL A 52 -31.88 24.22 -21.92
N ALA A 53 -31.53 25.34 -22.57
CA ALA A 53 -30.15 25.81 -22.62
C ALA A 53 -29.63 26.18 -21.23
N ARG A 54 -30.44 26.87 -20.42
CA ARG A 54 -30.09 27.20 -19.03
C ARG A 54 -30.00 25.96 -18.16
N PHE A 55 -30.92 25.01 -18.34
CA PHE A 55 -30.87 23.73 -17.65
C PHE A 55 -29.57 22.98 -17.96
N LYS A 56 -29.18 22.85 -19.24
CA LYS A 56 -27.90 22.21 -19.62
C LYS A 56 -26.70 22.91 -19.01
N HIS A 57 -26.71 24.25 -18.99
CA HIS A 57 -25.62 25.02 -18.37
C HIS A 57 -25.51 24.70 -16.87
N ASN A 58 -26.64 24.73 -16.16
CA ASN A 58 -26.68 24.41 -14.72
C ASN A 58 -26.24 22.97 -14.46
N LEU A 59 -26.74 22.01 -15.26
CA LEU A 59 -26.33 20.60 -15.17
C LEU A 59 -24.82 20.42 -15.36
N ARG A 60 -24.24 21.06 -16.40
CA ARG A 60 -22.81 21.05 -16.64
C ARG A 60 -22.03 21.63 -15.48
N THR A 61 -22.43 22.80 -14.97
CA THR A 61 -21.75 23.48 -13.86
C THR A 61 -21.75 22.58 -12.63
N MET A 62 -22.91 22.06 -12.27
CA MET A 62 -23.05 21.21 -11.09
C MET A 62 -22.25 19.90 -11.21
N LEU A 63 -22.30 19.24 -12.38
CA LEU A 63 -21.47 18.05 -12.59
C LEU A 63 -19.97 18.35 -12.44
N ASN A 64 -19.50 19.48 -12.98
CA ASN A 64 -18.08 19.86 -12.84
C ASN A 64 -17.69 20.19 -11.39
N GLU A 65 -18.62 20.69 -10.59
CA GLU A 65 -18.38 20.98 -9.17
C GLU A 65 -18.31 19.70 -8.32
N ILE A 66 -19.22 18.77 -8.54
CA ILE A 66 -19.34 17.57 -7.70
C ILE A 66 -18.42 16.43 -8.12
N MET A 67 -18.10 16.31 -9.43
CA MET A 67 -17.31 15.16 -9.93
C MET A 67 -15.93 15.00 -9.33
N PRO A 68 -15.13 16.05 -9.03
CA PRO A 68 -13.84 15.88 -8.38
C PRO A 68 -13.94 15.16 -7.02
N TYR A 69 -14.97 15.48 -6.24
CA TYR A 69 -15.24 14.82 -4.96
C TYR A 69 -15.59 13.34 -5.16
N TYR A 70 -16.52 13.03 -6.06
CA TYR A 70 -16.92 11.65 -6.33
C TYR A 70 -15.85 10.81 -7.01
N LYS A 71 -14.96 11.45 -7.79
CA LYS A 71 -13.78 10.79 -8.34
C LYS A 71 -12.85 10.35 -7.22
N HIS A 72 -12.55 11.22 -6.28
CA HIS A 72 -11.72 10.87 -5.12
C HIS A 72 -12.37 9.78 -4.26
N LEU A 73 -13.69 9.87 -4.03
CA LEU A 73 -14.44 8.84 -3.32
C LEU A 73 -14.36 7.48 -4.04
N TYR A 74 -14.50 7.46 -5.36
CA TYR A 74 -14.39 6.24 -6.17
C TYR A 74 -12.98 5.65 -6.12
N GLU A 75 -11.95 6.48 -6.22
CA GLU A 75 -10.56 6.03 -6.11
C GLU A 75 -10.28 5.33 -4.76
N THR A 76 -10.87 5.82 -3.67
CA THR A 76 -10.73 5.16 -2.36
C THR A 76 -11.43 3.81 -2.28
N THR A 77 -12.50 3.58 -3.09
CA THR A 77 -13.21 2.30 -3.11
C THR A 77 -12.51 1.24 -3.96
N ILE A 78 -11.62 1.64 -4.89
CA ILE A 78 -10.87 0.71 -5.76
C ILE A 78 -9.69 0.08 -5.01
N TYR A 79 -9.20 0.68 -3.91
CA TYR A 79 -8.15 0.06 -3.13
C TYR A 79 -8.61 -1.33 -2.68
N GLU A 80 -7.86 -2.35 -3.09
CA GLU A 80 -8.06 -3.72 -2.65
C GLU A 80 -7.86 -3.80 -1.13
N TYR A 81 -8.92 -3.52 -0.40
CA TYR A 81 -8.98 -3.64 1.04
C TYR A 81 -9.61 -4.99 1.39
N ASN A 82 -8.88 -5.78 2.15
CA ASN A 82 -9.44 -7.01 2.71
C ASN A 82 -9.98 -6.71 4.12
N PRO A 83 -11.30 -6.62 4.32
CA PRO A 83 -11.90 -6.23 5.59
C PRO A 83 -11.62 -7.20 6.73
N ILE A 84 -11.23 -8.45 6.39
CA ILE A 84 -10.89 -9.49 7.36
C ILE A 84 -9.47 -9.29 7.90
N LEU A 85 -8.60 -8.61 7.13
CA LEU A 85 -7.21 -8.36 7.50
C LEU A 85 -7.05 -6.90 7.93
N ASN A 86 -7.13 -6.63 9.23
CA ASN A 86 -6.89 -5.29 9.77
C ASN A 86 -5.41 -4.99 10.01
N TYR A 87 -4.53 -5.99 9.78
CA TYR A 87 -3.10 -5.87 9.97
C TYR A 87 -2.35 -6.53 8.82
N ASP A 88 -1.59 -5.74 8.07
CA ASP A 88 -0.65 -6.19 7.05
C ASP A 88 0.67 -5.44 7.25
N LEU A 89 1.59 -6.04 7.99
CA LEU A 89 2.90 -5.48 8.27
C LEU A 89 3.97 -6.29 7.56
N GLN A 90 4.75 -5.61 6.74
CA GLN A 90 5.98 -6.15 6.18
C GLN A 90 7.17 -5.50 6.89
N GLU A 91 7.85 -6.28 7.71
CA GLU A 91 9.07 -5.87 8.39
C GLU A 91 10.28 -6.43 7.63
N VAL A 92 11.20 -5.55 7.26
CA VAL A 92 12.47 -5.92 6.61
C VAL A 92 13.59 -5.47 7.53
N ILE A 93 14.25 -6.44 8.16
CA ILE A 93 15.41 -6.19 9.01
C ILE A 93 16.67 -6.61 8.25
N ILE A 94 17.51 -5.64 7.96
CA ILE A 94 18.81 -5.86 7.36
C ILE A 94 19.84 -5.74 8.49
N ARG A 95 20.56 -6.81 8.77
CA ARG A 95 21.67 -6.82 9.72
C ARG A 95 22.95 -7.11 8.94
N ASP A 96 23.80 -6.12 8.87
CA ASP A 96 25.18 -6.29 8.38
C ASP A 96 26.08 -6.37 9.59
N VAL A 97 26.54 -7.58 9.89
CA VAL A 97 27.53 -7.83 10.97
C VAL A 97 28.86 -8.07 10.31
N SER A 98 29.76 -7.09 10.41
CA SER A 98 31.16 -7.28 10.07
C SER A 98 31.93 -7.73 11.33
N ASN A 99 32.29 -8.99 11.41
CA ASN A 99 33.21 -9.49 12.42
C ASN A 99 34.64 -9.55 11.83
N GLU A 100 35.48 -8.64 12.24
CA GLU A 100 36.92 -8.76 12.06
C GLU A 100 37.52 -9.31 13.37
N GLN A 101 37.91 -10.58 13.38
CA GLN A 101 38.67 -11.20 14.44
C GLN A 101 40.09 -11.43 13.93
N GLU A 102 41.04 -10.67 14.46
CA GLU A 102 42.46 -10.96 14.30
C GLU A 102 42.92 -11.75 15.53
N GLU A 103 43.28 -13.02 15.34
CA GLU A 103 43.92 -13.84 16.33
C GLU A 103 45.39 -14.00 15.97
N GLU A 104 46.28 -13.33 16.72
CA GLU A 104 47.72 -13.53 16.64
C GLU A 104 48.14 -14.52 17.75
N GLY A 105 48.44 -15.74 17.34
CA GLY A 105 48.93 -16.78 18.26
C GLY A 105 50.38 -17.18 17.93
N THR A 106 51.34 -16.89 18.80
CA THR A 106 52.69 -17.37 18.68
C THR A 106 52.85 -18.60 19.58
N ILE A 107 53.01 -19.78 18.96
CA ILE A 107 53.33 -20.99 19.69
C ILE A 107 54.84 -21.19 19.57
N THR A 108 55.54 -21.00 20.68
CA THR A 108 56.98 -21.28 20.77
C THR A 108 57.18 -22.64 21.45
N ASP A 109 57.50 -23.62 20.66
CA ASP A 109 57.82 -24.96 21.18
C ASP A 109 59.31 -25.16 21.11
N SER A 110 60.02 -25.19 22.28
CA SER A 110 61.46 -25.42 22.37
C SER A 110 61.73 -26.76 23.06
N ASN A 111 62.13 -27.71 22.27
CA ASN A 111 62.45 -29.03 22.76
C ASN A 111 63.98 -29.14 22.89
N LYS A 112 64.46 -29.25 24.12
CA LYS A 112 65.94 -29.40 24.44
C LYS A 112 66.23 -30.81 24.89
N ASN A 113 66.97 -31.52 24.08
CA ASN A 113 67.46 -32.89 24.43
C ASN A 113 68.86 -32.83 24.98
N TYR A 114 69.07 -33.51 26.10
CA TYR A 114 70.41 -33.63 26.77
C TYR A 114 70.83 -35.07 26.70
N ASP A 115 72.04 -35.28 26.15
CA ASP A 115 72.70 -36.63 26.04
C ASP A 115 73.31 -37.14 27.34
N THR A 116 73.43 -36.28 28.34
CA THR A 116 74.01 -36.66 29.62
C THR A 116 72.97 -36.78 30.72
N PRO A 117 73.08 -37.86 31.55
CA PRO A 117 72.11 -37.97 32.66
C PRO A 117 72.24 -36.82 33.65
N ILE A 118 71.16 -36.37 34.18
CA ILE A 118 70.99 -35.21 35.08
C ILE A 118 71.87 -35.30 36.32
N ASN A 119 72.38 -36.49 36.68
CA ASN A 119 73.16 -36.73 37.86
C ASN A 119 74.69 -36.67 37.66
N PHE A 120 75.21 -36.27 36.51
CA PHE A 120 76.65 -36.17 36.24
C PHE A 120 77.22 -34.82 36.73
N ASN A 121 78.17 -34.88 37.66
CA ASN A 121 78.73 -33.70 38.30
C ASN A 121 79.85 -33.07 37.44
N GLY A 122 79.49 -32.37 36.38
CA GLY A 122 80.42 -31.68 35.51
C GLY A 122 79.86 -30.42 34.87
N ASN A 123 80.73 -29.53 34.44
CA ASN A 123 80.31 -28.22 33.82
C ASN A 123 79.62 -28.33 32.47
N TYR A 124 79.39 -29.56 32.03
CA TYR A 124 78.78 -29.82 30.71
C TYR A 124 77.24 -30.02 30.77
N LYS A 125 76.68 -29.83 31.92
CA LYS A 125 75.27 -30.13 32.20
C LYS A 125 74.29 -29.26 31.48
N ASN A 126 74.72 -28.14 30.95
CA ASN A 126 73.79 -27.11 30.45
C ASN A 126 73.88 -26.92 28.93
N SER A 127 74.61 -27.79 28.25
CA SER A 127 74.65 -27.76 26.78
C SER A 127 73.76 -28.85 26.22
N PRO A 128 72.60 -28.51 25.65
CA PRO A 128 71.76 -29.48 24.99
C PRO A 128 72.47 -30.00 23.72
N SER A 129 72.39 -31.29 23.44
CA SER A 129 72.96 -31.94 22.25
C SER A 129 72.17 -31.60 20.99
N ASN A 130 70.96 -31.24 21.16
CA ASN A 130 70.08 -30.81 20.05
C ASN A 130 69.10 -29.79 20.56
N ILE A 131 69.05 -28.64 19.90
CA ILE A 131 68.08 -27.59 20.15
C ILE A 131 67.13 -27.51 18.91
N ASN A 132 65.93 -27.88 19.07
CA ASN A 132 64.90 -27.71 18.05
C ASN A 132 63.97 -26.57 18.48
N ASP A 133 64.26 -25.37 18.05
CA ASP A 133 63.40 -24.22 18.25
C ASP A 133 62.46 -24.11 17.04
N ASN A 134 61.25 -24.44 17.26
CA ASN A 134 60.21 -24.30 16.24
C ASN A 134 59.30 -23.12 16.62
N GLU A 135 59.50 -21.98 16.00
CA GLU A 135 58.59 -20.85 16.08
C GLU A 135 57.55 -21.00 15.00
N ASN A 136 56.34 -21.32 15.38
CA ASN A 136 55.22 -21.35 14.46
C ASN A 136 54.31 -20.16 14.76
N THR A 137 54.38 -19.15 13.93
CA THR A 137 53.52 -17.98 14.02
C THR A 137 52.26 -18.22 13.14
N ASN A 138 51.16 -18.55 13.75
CA ASN A 138 49.90 -18.68 13.06
C ASN A 138 49.13 -17.37 13.16
N ASN A 139 49.14 -16.57 12.10
CA ASN A 139 48.25 -15.43 11.95
C ASN A 139 46.96 -15.89 11.27
N ILE A 140 45.92 -16.08 12.06
CA ILE A 140 44.59 -16.43 11.53
C ILE A 140 43.75 -15.16 11.50
N THR A 141 43.64 -14.54 10.32
CA THR A 141 42.70 -13.43 10.09
C THR A 141 41.39 -14.03 9.60
N ARG A 142 40.36 -14.03 10.44
CA ARG A 142 38.99 -14.41 10.05
C ARG A 142 38.20 -13.16 9.75
N LYS A 143 37.95 -12.91 8.47
CA LYS A 143 37.00 -11.89 8.02
C LYS A 143 35.68 -12.56 7.64
N GLY A 144 34.69 -12.42 8.46
CA GLY A 144 33.32 -12.89 8.20
C GLY A 144 32.40 -11.72 7.97
N LEU A 145 31.93 -11.51 6.73
CA LEU A 145 30.81 -10.66 6.43
C LEU A 145 29.55 -11.54 6.50
N VAL A 146 28.75 -11.37 7.52
CA VAL A 146 27.46 -12.01 7.63
C VAL A 146 26.39 -10.94 7.37
N SER A 147 25.78 -11.01 6.19
CA SER A 147 24.63 -10.18 5.85
C SER A 147 23.37 -11.03 6.01
N GLU A 148 22.57 -10.71 7.01
CA GLU A 148 21.30 -11.39 7.27
C GLU A 148 20.13 -10.50 6.88
N LEU A 149 19.31 -10.99 5.94
CA LEU A 149 18.07 -10.36 5.51
C LEU A 149 16.89 -11.12 6.13
N HIS A 150 16.29 -10.56 7.16
CA HIS A 150 15.06 -11.08 7.73
C HIS A 150 13.84 -10.35 7.16
N LYS A 151 13.00 -11.06 6.39
CA LYS A 151 11.69 -10.57 5.95
C LYS A 151 10.61 -11.25 6.78
N ARG A 152 9.86 -10.46 7.52
CA ARG A 152 8.71 -10.92 8.29
C ARG A 152 7.44 -10.30 7.73
N ASN A 153 6.55 -11.14 7.20
CA ASN A 153 5.22 -10.73 6.77
C ASN A 153 4.22 -11.19 7.83
N THR A 154 3.57 -10.25 8.48
CA THR A 154 2.52 -10.55 9.45
C THR A 154 1.20 -10.05 8.90
N LYS A 155 0.30 -10.97 8.54
CA LYS A 155 -1.04 -10.67 8.06
C LYS A 155 -2.06 -11.33 8.99
N GLY A 156 -3.08 -10.60 9.36
CA GLY A 156 -4.13 -11.16 10.20
C GLY A 156 -5.08 -10.13 10.78
N ASN A 157 -5.96 -10.62 11.62
CA ASN A 157 -6.81 -9.79 12.46
C ASN A 157 -6.16 -9.64 13.83
N ILE A 158 -5.63 -8.45 14.12
CA ILE A 158 -5.06 -8.12 15.43
C ILE A 158 -6.03 -7.14 16.10
N GLY A 159 -6.76 -7.61 17.10
CA GLY A 159 -7.67 -6.75 17.85
C GLY A 159 -8.86 -7.49 18.45
N VAL A 160 -9.68 -6.73 19.15
CA VAL A 160 -10.84 -7.21 19.92
C VAL A 160 -12.07 -7.46 19.02
N MET A 161 -12.05 -6.99 17.76
CA MET A 161 -13.20 -7.11 16.85
C MET A 161 -13.24 -8.46 16.19
N THR A 162 -14.43 -9.06 16.20
CA THR A 162 -14.65 -10.32 15.48
C THR A 162 -14.64 -10.08 13.97
N THR A 163 -14.28 -11.10 13.19
CA THR A 163 -14.34 -11.06 11.72
C THR A 163 -15.75 -10.70 11.22
N GLN A 164 -16.78 -11.15 11.92
CA GLN A 164 -18.17 -10.81 11.58
C GLN A 164 -18.49 -9.33 11.76
N ASP A 165 -18.00 -8.71 12.84
CA ASP A 165 -18.19 -7.27 13.07
C ASP A 165 -17.49 -6.43 12.00
N LEU A 166 -16.31 -6.85 11.56
CA LEU A 166 -15.58 -6.19 10.46
C LEU A 166 -16.37 -6.26 9.15
N ILE A 167 -16.90 -7.44 8.81
CA ILE A 167 -17.73 -7.64 7.60
C ILE A 167 -19.02 -6.83 7.69
N MET A 168 -19.68 -6.76 8.86
CA MET A 168 -20.87 -5.95 9.06
C MET A 168 -20.59 -4.46 8.87
N LYS A 169 -19.50 -3.96 9.43
CA LYS A 169 -19.08 -2.58 9.26
C LYS A 169 -18.78 -2.24 7.81
N GLU A 170 -18.09 -3.13 7.09
CA GLU A 170 -17.82 -2.92 5.68
C GLU A 170 -19.10 -2.85 4.85
N ARG A 171 -20.04 -3.78 5.07
CA ARG A 171 -21.33 -3.76 4.38
C ARG A 171 -22.12 -2.49 4.66
N ALA A 172 -22.00 -1.92 5.86
CA ALA A 172 -22.62 -0.64 6.20
C ALA A 172 -21.99 0.56 5.46
N ILE A 173 -20.76 0.42 4.99
CA ILE A 173 -20.00 1.48 4.29
C ILE A 173 -20.16 1.38 2.76
N ILE A 174 -20.82 0.31 2.22
CA ILE A 174 -21.04 0.21 0.77
C ILE A 174 -21.82 1.42 0.29
N ILE A 175 -21.13 2.30 -0.42
CA ILE A 175 -21.66 3.57 -0.91
C ILE A 175 -22.05 3.39 -2.37
N ASN A 176 -23.31 3.73 -2.70
CA ASN A 176 -23.73 3.81 -4.09
C ASN A 176 -23.46 5.24 -4.60
N ILE A 177 -22.33 5.44 -5.24
CA ILE A 177 -21.88 6.74 -5.75
C ILE A 177 -22.88 7.32 -6.75
N ASP A 178 -23.39 6.50 -7.68
CA ASP A 178 -24.38 6.97 -8.66
C ASP A 178 -25.62 7.55 -7.99
N LYS A 179 -26.10 6.88 -6.93
CA LYS A 179 -27.27 7.34 -6.18
C LYS A 179 -26.99 8.68 -5.51
N LEU A 180 -25.83 8.85 -4.91
CA LEU A 180 -25.46 10.11 -4.25
C LEU A 180 -25.39 11.26 -5.26
N ILE A 181 -24.76 11.04 -6.41
CA ILE A 181 -24.70 12.05 -7.48
C ILE A 181 -26.11 12.42 -7.96
N LEU A 182 -26.96 11.42 -8.19
CA LEU A 182 -28.33 11.64 -8.64
C LEU A 182 -29.18 12.37 -7.57
N ASP A 183 -28.95 12.11 -6.29
CA ASP A 183 -29.64 12.81 -5.20
C ASP A 183 -29.25 14.29 -5.14
N GLU A 184 -27.95 14.62 -5.37
CA GLU A 184 -27.50 16.02 -5.46
C GLU A 184 -28.06 16.73 -6.70
N LEU A 185 -28.15 16.04 -7.84
CA LEU A 185 -28.71 16.62 -9.07
C LEU A 185 -30.22 16.90 -9.00
N ASN A 186 -30.91 16.34 -8.01
CA ASN A 186 -32.35 16.57 -7.83
C ASN A 186 -32.72 18.06 -7.67
N ILE A 187 -31.80 18.88 -7.16
CA ILE A 187 -32.00 20.33 -7.02
C ILE A 187 -32.24 21.08 -8.35
N LEU A 188 -31.84 20.46 -9.46
CA LEU A 188 -32.04 21.04 -10.81
C LEU A 188 -33.48 20.92 -11.32
N PHE A 189 -34.29 20.15 -10.64
CA PHE A 189 -35.67 19.88 -11.02
C PHE A 189 -36.65 20.64 -10.13
N MET A 190 -37.85 20.88 -10.64
CA MET A 190 -38.91 21.41 -9.82
C MET A 190 -39.34 20.37 -8.80
N GLY A 191 -39.14 20.68 -7.52
CA GLY A 191 -39.61 19.83 -6.43
C GLY A 191 -41.11 19.77 -6.43
N VAL A 192 -41.69 18.58 -6.61
CA VAL A 192 -43.08 18.31 -6.25
C VAL A 192 -43.08 18.07 -4.75
N TYR A 193 -43.50 19.08 -3.99
CA TYR A 193 -43.76 18.95 -2.55
C TYR A 193 -45.14 18.36 -2.31
#